data_4becab58de814d5bc4f5a701f2f81633
#
_entry.id   4becab58de814d5bc4f5a701f2f81633
#
_cell.length_a   1.000
_cell.length_b   1.000
_cell.length_c   1.000
_cell.angle_alpha   90.00
_cell.angle_beta   90.00
_cell.angle_gamma   90.00
#
_symmetry.space_group_name_H-M   'P 1'
#
loop_
_entity.id
_entity.type
_entity.pdbx_description
1 polymer ?
#
loop_
_entity_poly.entity_id
_entity_poly.type
_entity_poly.pdbx_seq_one_letter_code
_entity_poly.pdbx_strand_id
1 'polypeptide(L)'
;MSEEALQACLDRHLEHAAMVFMLDDELGTHHGLLWADFVLLTVLDAAGGAAPATELARTLRTPASHLLLRLLPLEKTGLVERAADGDGKRRVTLRPQGRRLLHEARDTAVDACAP
;
A
#
# COMPACT_ATOMS: atom_id res chain seq x y z
N MET A 1 1.66 34.04 8.12
CA MET A 1 2.41 33.11 8.82
C MET A 1 1.83 31.71 8.74
N SER A 2 1.35 31.22 9.87
CA SER A 2 0.91 29.84 9.99
C SER A 2 -0.42 29.54 9.31
N GLU A 3 -1.32 30.52 9.15
CA GLU A 3 -2.64 30.31 8.56
C GLU A 3 -2.55 29.83 7.10
N GLU A 4 -1.69 30.46 6.31
CA GLU A 4 -1.50 30.07 4.92
C GLU A 4 -0.86 28.68 4.81
N ALA A 5 0.12 28.39 5.68
CA ALA A 5 0.77 27.10 5.72
C ALA A 5 -0.21 26.00 6.16
N LEU A 6 -1.04 26.29 7.15
CA LEU A 6 -2.08 25.33 7.59
C LEU A 6 -3.07 25.07 6.47
N GLN A 7 -3.55 26.11 5.78
CA GLN A 7 -4.49 25.94 4.68
C GLN A 7 -3.91 25.09 3.57
N ALA A 8 -2.62 25.30 3.25
CA ALA A 8 -1.94 24.46 2.25
C ALA A 8 -1.90 23.00 2.65
N CYS A 9 -1.67 22.70 3.93
CA CYS A 9 -1.70 21.32 4.42
C CYS A 9 -3.10 20.72 4.36
N LEU A 10 -4.12 21.50 4.71
CA LEU A 10 -5.51 21.04 4.64
C LEU A 10 -5.91 20.77 3.19
N ASP A 11 -5.53 21.63 2.26
CA ASP A 11 -5.82 21.45 0.84
C ASP A 11 -5.16 20.19 0.31
N ARG A 12 -3.90 19.94 0.66
CA ARG A 12 -3.20 18.73 0.27
C ARG A 12 -3.86 17.48 0.84
N HIS A 13 -4.32 17.55 2.07
CA HIS A 13 -5.00 16.42 2.69
C HIS A 13 -6.30 16.10 1.94
N LEU A 14 -7.10 17.11 1.61
CA LEU A 14 -8.36 16.92 0.90
C LEU A 14 -8.15 16.44 -0.53
N GLU A 15 -7.12 16.94 -1.21
CA GLU A 15 -6.74 16.46 -2.55
C GLU A 15 -6.34 14.99 -2.49
N HIS A 16 -5.55 14.62 -1.49
CA HIS A 16 -5.14 13.23 -1.28
C HIS A 16 -6.35 12.35 -0.99
N ALA A 17 -7.26 12.80 -0.13
CA ALA A 17 -8.47 12.05 0.22
C ALA A 17 -9.35 11.81 -1.02
N ALA A 18 -9.49 12.82 -1.88
CA ALA A 18 -10.24 12.68 -3.14
C ALA A 18 -9.58 11.68 -4.08
N MET A 19 -8.26 11.71 -4.19
CA MET A 19 -7.50 10.75 -4.97
C MET A 19 -7.70 9.33 -4.46
N VAL A 20 -7.56 9.12 -3.16
CA VAL A 20 -7.73 7.80 -2.54
C VAL A 20 -9.15 7.28 -2.77
N PHE A 21 -10.16 8.15 -2.60
CA PHE A 21 -11.56 7.78 -2.80
C PHE A 21 -11.79 7.26 -4.22
N MET A 22 -11.28 7.98 -5.22
CA MET A 22 -11.42 7.59 -6.62
C MET A 22 -10.67 6.29 -6.94
N LEU A 23 -9.44 6.15 -6.43
CA LEU A 23 -8.63 4.96 -6.69
C LEU A 23 -9.17 3.73 -5.95
N ASP A 24 -9.71 3.89 -4.74
CA ASP A 24 -10.36 2.81 -4.02
C ASP A 24 -11.58 2.29 -4.80
N ASP A 25 -12.34 3.20 -5.41
CA ASP A 25 -13.49 2.82 -6.21
C ASP A 25 -13.07 2.01 -7.44
N GLU A 26 -12.09 2.52 -8.19
CA GLU A 26 -11.62 1.85 -9.41
C GLU A 26 -10.96 0.51 -9.11
N LEU A 27 -10.04 0.47 -8.16
CA LEU A 27 -9.33 -0.76 -7.81
C LEU A 27 -10.24 -1.75 -7.08
N GLY A 28 -11.14 -1.25 -6.26
CA GLY A 28 -12.09 -2.09 -5.54
C GLY A 28 -13.06 -2.79 -6.48
N THR A 29 -13.62 -2.05 -7.43
CA THR A 29 -14.58 -2.56 -8.39
C THR A 29 -13.97 -3.63 -9.29
N HIS A 30 -12.76 -3.41 -9.79
CA HIS A 30 -12.14 -4.29 -10.78
C HIS A 30 -11.24 -5.38 -10.19
N HIS A 31 -10.65 -5.14 -9.01
CA HIS A 31 -9.61 -6.03 -8.47
C HIS A 31 -9.78 -6.40 -7.00
N GLY A 32 -10.75 -5.80 -6.31
CA GLY A 32 -10.95 -6.04 -4.88
C GLY A 32 -9.83 -5.50 -4.02
N LEU A 33 -9.09 -4.48 -4.48
CA LEU A 33 -7.99 -3.87 -3.77
C LEU A 33 -8.33 -2.45 -3.34
N LEU A 34 -7.84 -2.07 -2.16
CA LEU A 34 -7.75 -0.66 -1.78
C LEU A 34 -6.48 -0.05 -2.38
N TRP A 35 -6.51 1.26 -2.61
CA TRP A 35 -5.30 1.97 -3.05
C TRP A 35 -4.12 1.75 -2.10
N ALA A 36 -4.39 1.76 -0.79
CA ALA A 36 -3.35 1.49 0.20
C ALA A 36 -2.71 0.11 0.04
N ASP A 37 -3.51 -0.91 -0.33
CA ASP A 37 -3.02 -2.26 -0.60
C ASP A 37 -2.14 -2.26 -1.85
N PHE A 38 -2.58 -1.60 -2.90
CA PHE A 38 -1.83 -1.47 -4.15
C PHE A 38 -0.46 -0.83 -3.90
N VAL A 39 -0.43 0.25 -3.11
CA VAL A 39 0.82 0.92 -2.74
C VAL A 39 1.74 -0.01 -1.97
N LEU A 40 1.20 -0.74 -1.00
CA LEU A 40 1.98 -1.68 -0.19
C LEU A 40 2.60 -2.77 -1.06
N LEU A 41 1.81 -3.38 -1.93
CA LEU A 41 2.30 -4.42 -2.84
C LEU A 41 3.34 -3.87 -3.81
N THR A 42 3.15 -2.63 -4.29
CA THR A 42 4.11 -1.96 -5.18
C THR A 42 5.45 -1.76 -4.48
N VAL A 43 5.43 -1.30 -3.23
CA VAL A 43 6.65 -1.09 -2.43
C VAL A 43 7.39 -2.41 -2.22
N LEU A 44 6.64 -3.49 -1.90
CA LEU A 44 7.25 -4.81 -1.74
C LEU A 44 7.89 -5.31 -3.04
N ASP A 45 7.19 -5.15 -4.15
CA ASP A 45 7.71 -5.58 -5.46
C ASP A 45 8.99 -4.81 -5.80
N ALA A 46 9.02 -3.50 -5.58
CA ALA A 46 10.18 -2.66 -5.82
C ALA A 46 11.37 -3.02 -4.92
N ALA A 47 11.10 -3.60 -3.75
CA ALA A 47 12.14 -4.06 -2.82
C ALA A 47 12.67 -5.46 -3.16
N GLY A 48 12.31 -6.00 -4.30
CA GLY A 48 12.73 -7.35 -4.71
C GLY A 48 11.77 -8.43 -4.24
N GLY A 49 10.59 -8.08 -3.77
CA GLY A 49 9.54 -9.02 -3.36
C GLY A 49 9.52 -9.33 -1.88
N ALA A 50 10.45 -8.81 -1.09
CA ALA A 50 10.46 -9.03 0.36
C ALA A 50 11.17 -7.87 1.06
N ALA A 51 10.75 -7.59 2.28
CA ALA A 51 11.37 -6.54 3.09
C ALA A 51 11.10 -6.77 4.57
N PRO A 52 12.02 -6.31 5.45
CA PRO A 52 11.70 -6.27 6.87
C PRO A 52 10.47 -5.39 7.12
N ALA A 53 9.62 -5.80 8.05
CA ALA A 53 8.40 -5.05 8.36
C ALA A 53 8.71 -3.61 8.79
N THR A 54 9.83 -3.39 9.50
CA THR A 54 10.25 -2.07 9.94
C THR A 54 10.60 -1.15 8.77
N GLU A 55 11.25 -1.68 7.74
CA GLU A 55 11.58 -0.90 6.54
C GLU A 55 10.33 -0.58 5.74
N LEU A 56 9.43 -1.55 5.63
CA LEU A 56 8.16 -1.36 4.94
C LEU A 56 7.33 -0.26 5.61
N ALA A 57 7.23 -0.30 6.94
CA ALA A 57 6.53 0.73 7.71
C ALA A 57 7.15 2.11 7.50
N ARG A 58 8.49 2.17 7.48
CA ARG A 58 9.20 3.42 7.26
C ARG A 58 8.94 3.99 5.87
N THR A 59 9.01 3.16 4.84
CA THR A 59 8.75 3.59 3.47
C THR A 59 7.31 4.09 3.31
N LEU A 60 6.36 3.39 3.91
CA LEU A 60 4.95 3.74 3.84
C LEU A 60 4.57 4.88 4.80
N ARG A 61 5.50 5.35 5.62
CA ARG A 61 5.25 6.40 6.63
C ARG A 61 4.06 6.04 7.52
N THR A 62 4.04 4.79 7.98
CA THR A 62 2.97 4.29 8.83
C THR A 62 3.53 3.63 10.09
N PRO A 63 2.88 3.77 11.24
CA PRO A 63 3.31 3.08 12.45
C PRO A 63 3.21 1.56 12.28
N ALA A 64 4.08 0.83 12.98
CA ALA A 64 4.13 -0.64 12.87
C ALA A 64 2.79 -1.30 13.18
N SER A 65 2.05 -0.77 14.17
CA SER A 65 0.73 -1.30 14.53
C SER A 65 -0.29 -1.15 13.40
N HIS A 66 -0.26 -0.03 12.69
CA HIS A 66 -1.15 0.21 11.54
C HIS A 66 -0.75 -0.65 10.36
N LEU A 67 0.56 -0.84 10.15
CA LEU A 67 1.03 -1.75 9.10
C LEU A 67 0.51 -3.16 9.32
N LEU A 68 0.56 -3.65 10.56
CA LEU A 68 0.06 -4.98 10.88
C LEU A 68 -1.42 -5.13 10.51
N LEU A 69 -2.23 -4.12 10.82
CA LEU A 69 -3.66 -4.15 10.50
C LEU A 69 -3.90 -4.22 8.97
N ARG A 70 -3.02 -3.63 8.18
CA ARG A 70 -3.10 -3.70 6.72
C ARG A 70 -2.62 -5.05 6.18
N LEU A 71 -1.60 -5.63 6.82
CA LEU A 71 -1.03 -6.91 6.39
C LEU A 71 -1.94 -8.10 6.65
N LEU A 72 -2.69 -8.09 7.74
CA LEU A 72 -3.53 -9.23 8.11
C LEU A 72 -4.52 -9.65 7.02
N PRO A 73 -5.31 -8.74 6.42
CA PRO A 73 -6.20 -9.12 5.32
C PRO A 73 -5.45 -9.62 4.09
N LEU A 74 -4.31 -9.04 3.78
CA LEU A 74 -3.50 -9.43 2.62
C LEU A 74 -2.89 -10.82 2.81
N GLU A 75 -2.46 -11.12 4.02
CA GLU A 75 -1.96 -12.44 4.39
C GLU A 75 -3.07 -13.47 4.31
N LYS A 76 -4.23 -13.13 4.83
CA LYS A 76 -5.39 -14.02 4.86
C LYS A 76 -5.85 -14.40 3.45
N THR A 77 -5.74 -13.49 2.50
CA THR A 77 -6.12 -13.74 1.11
C THR A 77 -4.97 -14.29 0.26
N GLY A 78 -3.81 -14.54 0.87
CA GLY A 78 -2.69 -15.19 0.20
C GLY A 78 -1.83 -14.28 -0.68
N LEU A 79 -1.92 -12.97 -0.51
CA LEU A 79 -1.16 -12.01 -1.33
C LEU A 79 0.22 -11.74 -0.77
N VAL A 80 0.37 -11.79 0.55
CA VAL A 80 1.65 -11.64 1.23
C VAL A 80 1.80 -12.72 2.30
N GLU A 81 3.03 -12.91 2.77
CA GLU A 81 3.35 -13.82 3.84
C GLU A 81 4.24 -13.11 4.85
N ARG A 82 3.96 -13.31 6.13
CA ARG A 82 4.79 -12.79 7.21
C ARG A 82 5.49 -13.96 7.90
N ALA A 83 6.79 -13.82 8.08
CA ALA A 83 7.58 -14.84 8.77
C ALA A 83 8.70 -14.16 9.54
N ALA A 84 9.16 -14.82 10.60
CA ALA A 84 10.38 -14.40 11.28
C ALA A 84 11.57 -14.92 10.48
N ASP A 85 12.59 -14.05 10.29
CA ASP A 85 13.83 -14.48 9.68
C ASP A 85 14.71 -15.18 10.72
N GLY A 86 15.95 -15.54 10.33
CA GLY A 86 16.87 -16.24 11.20
C GLY A 86 17.26 -15.47 12.47
N ASP A 87 17.06 -14.16 12.50
CA ASP A 87 17.33 -13.30 13.64
C ASP A 87 16.08 -13.00 14.47
N GLY A 88 14.96 -13.64 14.14
CA GLY A 88 13.69 -13.43 14.81
C GLY A 88 12.96 -12.16 14.38
N LYS A 89 13.47 -11.43 13.39
CA LYS A 89 12.83 -10.23 12.88
C LYS A 89 11.71 -10.58 11.91
N ARG A 90 10.65 -9.80 11.95
CA ARG A 90 9.51 -9.99 11.05
C ARG A 90 9.87 -9.52 9.64
N ARG A 91 9.57 -10.38 8.67
CA ARG A 91 9.80 -10.11 7.26
C ARG A 91 8.51 -10.33 6.49
N VAL A 92 8.23 -9.46 5.54
CA VAL A 92 7.04 -9.53 4.69
C VAL A 92 7.48 -9.90 3.29
N THR A 93 6.86 -10.90 2.71
CA THR A 93 7.18 -11.41 1.37
C THR A 93 5.95 -11.32 0.49
N LEU A 94 6.12 -10.78 -0.72
CA LEU A 94 5.08 -10.76 -1.73
C LEU A 94 4.96 -12.16 -2.32
N ARG A 95 3.77 -12.75 -2.23
CA ARG A 95 3.52 -14.07 -2.80
C ARG A 95 3.26 -13.96 -4.31
N PRO A 96 3.45 -15.07 -5.06
CA PRO A 96 3.18 -15.06 -6.51
C PRO A 96 1.78 -14.56 -6.86
N GLN A 97 0.78 -14.92 -6.06
CA GLN A 97 -0.59 -14.45 -6.24
C GLN A 97 -0.71 -12.94 -6.05
N GLY A 98 0.01 -12.39 -5.07
CA GLY A 98 0.05 -10.95 -4.83
C GLY A 98 0.71 -10.20 -5.98
N ARG A 99 1.81 -10.75 -6.50
CA ARG A 99 2.49 -10.15 -7.66
C ARG A 99 1.59 -10.16 -8.90
N ARG A 100 0.87 -11.26 -9.11
CA ARG A 100 -0.05 -11.38 -10.24
C ARG A 100 -1.16 -10.33 -10.14
N LEU A 101 -1.78 -10.22 -8.97
CA LEU A 101 -2.84 -9.23 -8.75
C LEU A 101 -2.33 -7.81 -8.92
N LEU A 102 -1.13 -7.53 -8.41
CA LEU A 102 -0.49 -6.22 -8.58
C LEU A 102 -0.33 -5.87 -10.07
N HIS A 103 0.16 -6.82 -10.87
CA HIS A 103 0.36 -6.60 -12.29
C HIS A 103 -0.97 -6.40 -13.03
N GLU A 104 -1.99 -7.17 -12.69
CA GLU A 104 -3.32 -7.01 -13.27
C GLU A 104 -3.93 -5.65 -12.92
N ALA A 105 -3.77 -5.22 -11.68
CA ALA A 105 -4.32 -3.95 -11.21
C ALA A 105 -3.56 -2.73 -11.73
N ARG A 106 -2.33 -2.91 -12.19
CA ARG A 106 -1.47 -1.80 -12.62
C ARG A 106 -2.09 -1.00 -13.76
N ASP A 107 -2.65 -1.65 -14.75
CA ASP A 107 -3.26 -0.95 -15.89
C ASP A 107 -4.45 -0.11 -15.46
N THR A 108 -5.27 -0.65 -14.56
CA THR A 108 -6.39 0.11 -13.99
C THR A 108 -5.90 1.34 -13.23
N ALA A 109 -4.85 1.18 -12.42
CA ALA A 109 -4.26 2.28 -11.67
C ALA A 109 -3.67 3.34 -12.60
N VAL A 110 -2.96 2.93 -13.65
CA VAL A 110 -2.38 3.85 -14.62
C VAL A 110 -3.49 4.68 -15.29
N ASP A 111 -4.56 4.02 -15.72
CA ASP A 111 -5.68 4.71 -16.37
C ASP A 111 -6.38 5.66 -15.40
N ALA A 112 -6.60 5.23 -14.17
CA ALA A 112 -7.28 6.04 -13.16
C ALA A 112 -6.45 7.27 -12.73
N CYS A 113 -5.13 7.17 -12.77
CA CYS A 113 -4.23 8.29 -12.43
C CYS A 113 -4.03 9.26 -13.58
N ALA A 114 -4.45 8.93 -14.79
CA ALA A 114 -4.30 9.80 -15.95
C ALA A 114 -5.15 11.06 -15.79
N PRO A 115 -4.66 12.25 -16.23
CA PRO A 115 -5.42 13.49 -16.14
C PRO A 115 -6.67 13.48 -17.04
#